data_f521d1b7499ec445fce7da84e628db14
#
_entry.id   f521d1b7499ec445fce7da84e628db14
#
_cell.length_a   1.000
_cell.length_b   1.000
_cell.length_c   1.000
_cell.angle_alpha   90.00
_cell.angle_beta   90.00
_cell.angle_gamma   90.00
#
_symmetry.space_group_name_H-M   'P 1'
#
loop_
_entity.id
_entity.type
_entity.pdbx_description
1 polymer ?
#
loop_
_entity_poly.entity_id
_entity_poly.type
_entity_poly.pdbx_seq_one_letter_code
_entity_poly.pdbx_strand_id
1 'polypeptide(L)'
;MELILIRHGLPEKIVNEDGTPADPNLSETGHEQAAKVADWLDRYHIDRLYSSPMNRAYQTAEPLAKKRGLEIEVRDGVAEYDRDAGHYIPVEQLKELDYERWKRLMAGEMDDIDFPAFCEGVITTLTDIIAENRGKTVAVTCHGGVVNVWAAHVIGFEPRMFFNPDYTSINRFRAASSGEKSVITLNEHFHLID
;
A
#
# COMPACT_ATOMS: atom_id res chain seq x y z
N MET A 1 -9.93 13.97 9.82
CA MET A 1 -10.01 12.51 9.70
C MET A 1 -8.62 11.89 9.86
N GLU A 2 -8.54 10.62 10.17
CA GLU A 2 -7.28 9.86 10.15
C GLU A 2 -7.28 8.87 8.96
N LEU A 3 -6.21 8.85 8.18
CA LEU A 3 -5.98 7.91 7.08
C LEU A 3 -4.84 6.99 7.48
N ILE A 4 -5.09 5.68 7.40
CA ILE A 4 -4.12 4.62 7.72
C ILE A 4 -3.86 3.84 6.44
N LEU A 5 -2.66 3.98 5.85
CA LEU A 5 -2.23 3.16 4.72
C LEU A 5 -1.49 1.93 5.24
N ILE A 6 -1.85 0.77 4.74
CA ILE A 6 -1.27 -0.52 5.12
C ILE A 6 -0.68 -1.16 3.87
N ARG A 7 0.64 -1.35 3.82
CA ARG A 7 1.23 -2.15 2.73
C ARG A 7 0.73 -3.59 2.84
N HIS A 8 0.45 -4.23 1.71
CA HIS A 8 0.07 -5.65 1.67
C HIS A 8 1.11 -6.56 2.35
N GLY A 9 0.69 -7.75 2.80
CA GLY A 9 1.57 -8.80 3.31
C GLY A 9 2.46 -9.40 2.24
N LEU A 10 3.41 -10.24 2.62
CA LEU A 10 4.35 -10.90 1.69
C LEU A 10 3.58 -11.75 0.67
N PRO A 11 3.64 -11.44 -0.64
CA PRO A 11 2.99 -12.24 -1.66
C PRO A 11 3.85 -13.39 -2.14
N GLU A 12 3.22 -14.31 -2.87
CA GLU A 12 3.92 -15.31 -3.63
C GLU A 12 4.67 -14.67 -4.80
N LYS A 13 5.75 -15.32 -5.22
CA LYS A 13 6.47 -14.95 -6.45
C LYS A 13 5.75 -15.55 -7.65
N ILE A 14 5.44 -14.74 -8.64
CA ILE A 14 4.84 -15.18 -9.90
C ILE A 14 5.64 -14.66 -11.10
N VAL A 15 5.80 -15.51 -12.10
CA VAL A 15 6.29 -15.15 -13.44
C VAL A 15 5.37 -15.82 -14.44
N ASN A 16 4.61 -15.03 -15.19
CA ASN A 16 3.72 -15.51 -16.24
C ASN A 16 4.48 -15.51 -17.57
N GLU A 17 4.76 -16.71 -18.10
CA GLU A 17 5.50 -16.88 -19.37
C GLU A 17 4.69 -16.39 -20.58
N ASP A 18 3.38 -16.31 -20.47
CA ASP A 18 2.46 -15.82 -21.52
C ASP A 18 2.29 -14.29 -21.53
N GLY A 19 2.97 -13.58 -20.62
CA GLY A 19 2.92 -12.12 -20.51
C GLY A 19 1.62 -11.57 -19.92
N THR A 20 0.73 -12.42 -19.41
CA THR A 20 -0.46 -11.93 -18.69
C THR A 20 -0.06 -11.25 -17.38
N PRO A 21 -0.83 -10.24 -16.90
CA PRO A 21 -0.54 -9.56 -15.65
C PRO A 21 -0.36 -10.52 -14.47
N ALA A 22 0.67 -10.30 -13.66
CA ALA A 22 0.94 -11.08 -12.47
C ALA A 22 0.26 -10.44 -11.26
N ASP A 23 -0.76 -11.09 -10.72
CA ASP A 23 -1.45 -10.66 -9.51
C ASP A 23 -1.38 -11.76 -8.43
N PRO A 24 -0.21 -11.87 -7.73
CA PRO A 24 0.02 -12.91 -6.74
C PRO A 24 -0.90 -12.79 -5.54
N ASN A 25 -1.30 -13.96 -5.02
CA ASN A 25 -1.89 -14.08 -3.70
C ASN A 25 -0.83 -13.84 -2.61
N LEU A 26 -1.29 -13.66 -1.36
CA LEU A 26 -0.39 -13.71 -0.21
C LEU A 26 0.22 -15.11 -0.06
N SER A 27 1.48 -15.16 0.33
CA SER A 27 2.12 -16.37 0.84
C SER A 27 1.55 -16.75 2.22
N GLU A 28 1.90 -17.94 2.72
CA GLU A 28 1.55 -18.33 4.09
C GLU A 28 2.01 -17.28 5.12
N THR A 29 3.26 -16.84 5.03
CA THR A 29 3.79 -15.74 5.86
C THR A 29 3.00 -14.45 5.67
N GLY A 30 2.58 -14.13 4.44
CA GLY A 30 1.76 -12.95 4.17
C GLY A 30 0.40 -13.00 4.84
N HIS A 31 -0.23 -14.16 4.89
CA HIS A 31 -1.50 -14.35 5.62
C HIS A 31 -1.31 -14.21 7.14
N GLU A 32 -0.21 -14.72 7.70
CA GLU A 32 0.14 -14.51 9.11
C GLU A 32 0.37 -13.02 9.43
N GLN A 33 1.09 -12.30 8.56
CA GLN A 33 1.30 -10.86 8.70
C GLN A 33 -0.03 -10.10 8.64
N ALA A 34 -0.94 -10.47 7.72
CA ALA A 34 -2.26 -9.87 7.61
C ALA A 34 -3.12 -10.09 8.87
N ALA A 35 -3.04 -11.27 9.48
CA ALA A 35 -3.69 -11.55 10.76
C ALA A 35 -3.10 -10.70 11.89
N LYS A 36 -1.76 -10.64 12.02
CA LYS A 36 -1.07 -9.84 13.04
C LYS A 36 -1.40 -8.35 12.94
N VAL A 37 -1.43 -7.76 11.72
CA VAL A 37 -1.80 -6.34 11.56
C VAL A 37 -3.26 -6.08 11.88
N ALA A 38 -4.17 -7.01 11.56
CA ALA A 38 -5.57 -6.90 11.93
C ALA A 38 -5.76 -6.92 13.46
N ASP A 39 -5.02 -7.78 14.17
CA ASP A 39 -5.02 -7.83 15.63
C ASP A 39 -4.43 -6.55 16.24
N TRP A 40 -3.35 -6.02 15.67
CA TRP A 40 -2.75 -4.78 16.11
C TRP A 40 -3.68 -3.58 15.95
N LEU A 41 -4.39 -3.51 14.81
CA LEU A 41 -5.33 -2.44 14.52
C LEU A 41 -6.63 -2.52 15.31
N ASP A 42 -6.87 -3.63 16.04
CA ASP A 42 -8.05 -3.78 16.90
C ASP A 42 -8.12 -2.75 18.05
N ARG A 43 -7.00 -2.13 18.39
CA ARG A 43 -6.93 -1.02 19.36
C ARG A 43 -7.44 0.33 18.83
N TYR A 44 -7.61 0.46 17.52
CA TYR A 44 -8.09 1.68 16.87
C TYR A 44 -9.55 1.51 16.44
N HIS A 45 -10.33 2.57 16.53
CA HIS A 45 -11.63 2.59 15.88
C HIS A 45 -11.41 2.84 14.37
N ILE A 46 -11.91 1.95 13.52
CA ILE A 46 -11.85 2.08 12.06
C ILE A 46 -13.28 2.09 11.54
N ASP A 47 -13.67 3.17 10.87
CA ASP A 47 -15.02 3.39 10.35
C ASP A 47 -15.23 2.80 8.96
N ARG A 48 -14.17 2.76 8.12
CA ARG A 48 -14.21 2.30 6.73
C ARG A 48 -12.91 1.61 6.37
N LEU A 49 -13.03 0.63 5.47
CA LEU A 49 -11.90 -0.14 4.96
C LEU A 49 -11.93 -0.14 3.44
N TYR A 50 -10.86 0.34 2.84
CA TYR A 50 -10.62 0.33 1.40
C TYR A 50 -9.49 -0.61 1.05
N SER A 51 -9.46 -1.07 -0.20
CA SER A 51 -8.37 -1.88 -0.72
C SER A 51 -8.06 -1.55 -2.18
N SER A 52 -6.80 -1.75 -2.55
CA SER A 52 -6.40 -1.96 -3.93
C SER A 52 -7.16 -3.18 -4.51
N PRO A 53 -7.44 -3.20 -5.83
CA PRO A 53 -8.03 -4.37 -6.49
C PRO A 53 -7.11 -5.58 -6.53
N MET A 54 -5.79 -5.41 -6.30
CA MET A 54 -4.81 -6.48 -6.42
C MET A 54 -4.94 -7.49 -5.27
N ASN A 55 -4.87 -8.79 -5.60
CA ASN A 55 -5.13 -9.89 -4.68
C ASN A 55 -4.36 -9.77 -3.37
N ARG A 56 -3.06 -9.49 -3.43
CA ARG A 56 -2.20 -9.36 -2.24
C ARG A 56 -2.67 -8.28 -1.26
N ALA A 57 -3.22 -7.17 -1.78
CA ALA A 57 -3.74 -6.09 -0.93
C ALA A 57 -5.14 -6.42 -0.41
N TYR A 58 -6.00 -6.98 -1.25
CA TYR A 58 -7.35 -7.38 -0.86
C TYR A 58 -7.31 -8.45 0.24
N GLN A 59 -6.50 -9.48 0.07
CA GLN A 59 -6.31 -10.54 1.07
C GLN A 59 -5.71 -10.00 2.39
N THR A 60 -4.91 -8.93 2.33
CA THR A 60 -4.42 -8.26 3.55
C THR A 60 -5.55 -7.56 4.31
N ALA A 61 -6.57 -7.05 3.60
CA ALA A 61 -7.74 -6.41 4.22
C ALA A 61 -8.70 -7.40 4.89
N GLU A 62 -8.80 -8.65 4.37
CA GLU A 62 -9.84 -9.61 4.77
C GLU A 62 -9.87 -9.91 6.28
N PRO A 63 -8.74 -10.16 6.99
CA PRO A 63 -8.78 -10.41 8.43
C PRO A 63 -9.34 -9.24 9.22
N LEU A 64 -8.98 -8.00 8.85
CA LEU A 64 -9.50 -6.79 9.49
C LEU A 64 -10.98 -6.59 9.19
N ALA A 65 -11.40 -6.79 7.94
CA ALA A 65 -12.80 -6.73 7.52
C ALA A 65 -13.66 -7.69 8.33
N LYS A 66 -13.24 -8.96 8.40
CA LYS A 66 -13.92 -10.01 9.16
C LYS A 66 -14.00 -9.67 10.66
N LYS A 67 -12.90 -9.20 11.24
CA LYS A 67 -12.82 -8.89 12.68
C LYS A 67 -13.72 -7.73 13.07
N ARG A 68 -13.90 -6.74 12.19
CA ARG A 68 -14.65 -5.51 12.44
C ARG A 68 -16.06 -5.51 11.85
N GLY A 69 -16.42 -6.50 11.02
CA GLY A 69 -17.68 -6.50 10.28
C GLY A 69 -17.77 -5.37 9.26
N LEU A 70 -16.64 -4.99 8.66
CA LEU A 70 -16.55 -3.95 7.65
C LEU A 70 -16.61 -4.54 6.24
N GLU A 71 -17.21 -3.82 5.31
CA GLU A 71 -17.07 -4.09 3.88
C GLU A 71 -15.71 -3.57 3.38
N ILE A 72 -15.13 -4.28 2.41
CA ILE A 72 -13.92 -3.84 1.71
C ILE A 72 -14.36 -3.10 0.45
N GLU A 73 -14.16 -1.79 0.42
CA GLU A 73 -14.44 -0.96 -0.75
C GLU A 73 -13.19 -0.88 -1.65
N VAL A 74 -13.30 -1.39 -2.89
CA VAL A 74 -12.15 -1.41 -3.82
C VAL A 74 -12.00 -0.06 -4.52
N ARG A 75 -10.77 0.42 -4.63
CA ARG A 75 -10.38 1.65 -5.34
C ARG A 75 -9.21 1.38 -6.28
N ASP A 76 -9.43 1.52 -7.58
CA ASP A 76 -8.42 1.26 -8.62
C ASP A 76 -7.19 2.16 -8.51
N GLY A 77 -7.36 3.42 -8.14
CA GLY A 77 -6.25 4.38 -8.05
C GLY A 77 -5.27 4.14 -6.90
N VAL A 78 -5.49 3.13 -6.05
CA VAL A 78 -4.50 2.65 -5.07
C VAL A 78 -3.90 1.28 -5.45
N ALA A 79 -4.05 0.87 -6.73
CA ALA A 79 -3.27 -0.24 -7.30
C ALA A 79 -1.80 0.16 -7.42
N GLU A 80 -0.89 -0.84 -7.50
CA GLU A 80 0.54 -0.56 -7.66
C GLU A 80 0.87 -0.28 -9.15
N TYR A 81 1.96 0.40 -9.36
CA TYR A 81 2.46 0.75 -10.70
C TYR A 81 2.78 -0.50 -11.57
N ASP A 82 3.02 -1.65 -10.95
CA ASP A 82 3.35 -2.91 -11.60
C ASP A 82 2.11 -3.78 -11.93
N ARG A 83 0.90 -3.25 -11.80
CA ARG A 83 -0.36 -4.02 -11.95
C ARG A 83 -0.49 -4.78 -13.28
N ASP A 84 0.09 -4.24 -14.34
CA ASP A 84 0.03 -4.81 -15.69
C ASP A 84 1.30 -5.59 -16.08
N ALA A 85 2.26 -5.72 -15.16
CA ALA A 85 3.49 -6.46 -15.39
C ALA A 85 3.24 -7.98 -15.37
N GLY A 86 3.84 -8.71 -16.33
CA GLY A 86 3.72 -10.17 -16.42
C GLY A 86 4.50 -10.93 -15.34
N HIS A 87 5.13 -10.23 -14.41
CA HIS A 87 5.90 -10.84 -13.33
C HIS A 87 5.84 -9.98 -12.07
N TYR A 88 5.87 -10.63 -10.92
CA TYR A 88 6.04 -9.99 -9.63
C TYR A 88 7.25 -10.58 -8.91
N ILE A 89 8.21 -9.73 -8.59
CA ILE A 89 9.38 -10.08 -7.78
C ILE A 89 9.43 -9.10 -6.60
N PRO A 90 9.36 -9.59 -5.35
CA PRO A 90 9.54 -8.74 -4.18
C PRO A 90 10.83 -7.91 -4.27
N VAL A 91 10.75 -6.62 -3.91
CA VAL A 91 11.90 -5.68 -4.02
C VAL A 91 13.11 -6.17 -3.24
N GLU A 92 12.89 -6.85 -2.13
CA GLU A 92 13.94 -7.45 -1.29
C GLU A 92 14.70 -8.54 -2.06
N GLN A 93 13.99 -9.34 -2.87
CA GLN A 93 14.59 -10.37 -3.72
C GLN A 93 15.20 -9.78 -4.99
N LEU A 94 14.64 -8.68 -5.50
CA LEU A 94 15.14 -8.01 -6.70
C LEU A 94 16.61 -7.59 -6.55
N LYS A 95 17.00 -7.14 -5.35
CA LYS A 95 18.40 -6.77 -5.05
C LYS A 95 19.38 -7.91 -5.26
N GLU A 96 18.97 -9.14 -4.97
CA GLU A 96 19.80 -10.34 -5.11
C GLU A 96 19.74 -10.91 -6.53
N LEU A 97 18.59 -10.81 -7.18
CA LEU A 97 18.34 -11.41 -8.51
C LEU A 97 18.75 -10.51 -9.67
N ASP A 98 18.56 -9.20 -9.54
CA ASP A 98 18.88 -8.19 -10.55
C ASP A 98 19.25 -6.86 -9.86
N TYR A 99 20.52 -6.77 -9.44
CA TYR A 99 21.04 -5.61 -8.71
C TYR A 99 20.99 -4.32 -9.53
N GLU A 100 21.20 -4.38 -10.86
CA GLU A 100 21.16 -3.19 -11.71
C GLU A 100 19.73 -2.63 -11.83
N ARG A 101 18.74 -3.49 -11.99
CA ARG A 101 17.32 -3.11 -11.98
C ARG A 101 16.91 -2.53 -10.60
N TRP A 102 17.37 -3.18 -9.53
CA TRP A 102 17.12 -2.67 -8.17
C TRP A 102 17.72 -1.28 -7.97
N LYS A 103 18.96 -1.01 -8.44
CA LYS A 103 19.58 0.33 -8.36
C LYS A 103 18.78 1.38 -9.13
N ARG A 104 18.34 1.07 -10.35
CA ARG A 104 17.51 1.98 -11.14
C ARG A 104 16.20 2.32 -10.43
N LEU A 105 15.52 1.30 -9.91
CA LEU A 105 14.30 1.50 -9.12
C LEU A 105 14.53 2.41 -7.91
N MET A 106 15.63 2.20 -7.17
CA MET A 106 15.99 3.05 -6.03
C MET A 106 16.40 4.47 -6.43
N ALA A 107 16.91 4.65 -7.64
CA ALA A 107 17.19 5.97 -8.23
C ALA A 107 15.92 6.68 -8.75
N GLY A 108 14.77 5.99 -8.76
CA GLY A 108 13.52 6.52 -9.29
C GLY A 108 13.41 6.40 -10.82
N GLU A 109 14.27 5.59 -11.45
CA GLU A 109 14.24 5.29 -12.87
C GLU A 109 13.21 4.17 -13.12
N MET A 110 12.07 4.54 -13.69
CA MET A 110 10.93 3.66 -13.97
C MET A 110 10.61 3.73 -15.47
N ASP A 111 11.53 3.21 -16.30
CA ASP A 111 11.55 3.41 -17.76
C ASP A 111 10.28 2.91 -18.48
N ASP A 112 9.56 1.94 -17.91
CA ASP A 112 8.39 1.29 -18.53
C ASP A 112 7.05 1.70 -17.88
N ILE A 113 7.04 2.75 -17.04
CA ILE A 113 5.88 3.15 -16.25
C ILE A 113 5.57 4.62 -16.44
N ASP A 114 4.31 4.95 -16.70
CA ASP A 114 3.82 6.33 -16.60
C ASP A 114 3.72 6.72 -15.11
N PHE A 115 4.88 6.98 -14.50
CA PHE A 115 4.95 7.31 -13.07
C PHE A 115 4.20 8.61 -12.71
N PRO A 116 4.19 9.67 -13.56
CA PRO A 116 3.34 10.83 -13.34
C PRO A 116 1.86 10.48 -13.26
N ALA A 117 1.33 9.67 -14.20
CA ALA A 117 -0.06 9.25 -14.17
C ALA A 117 -0.39 8.38 -12.95
N PHE A 118 0.54 7.48 -12.54
CA PHE A 118 0.41 6.73 -11.30
C PHE A 118 0.31 7.67 -10.08
N CYS A 119 1.19 8.64 -9.97
CA CYS A 119 1.18 9.63 -8.87
C CYS A 119 -0.14 10.41 -8.82
N GLU A 120 -0.63 10.88 -9.96
CA GLU A 120 -1.90 11.60 -10.06
C GLU A 120 -3.07 10.72 -9.62
N GLY A 121 -3.12 9.47 -10.06
CA GLY A 121 -4.14 8.49 -9.68
C GLY A 121 -4.18 8.24 -8.18
N VAL A 122 -3.03 8.02 -7.56
CA VAL A 122 -2.90 7.82 -6.10
C VAL A 122 -3.35 9.06 -5.33
N ILE A 123 -2.85 10.24 -5.69
CA ILE A 123 -3.15 11.50 -4.99
C ILE A 123 -4.64 11.82 -5.09
N THR A 124 -5.22 11.69 -6.29
CA THR A 124 -6.65 11.93 -6.53
C THR A 124 -7.49 10.97 -5.70
N THR A 125 -7.24 9.67 -5.80
CA THR A 125 -8.04 8.65 -5.10
C THR A 125 -7.98 8.81 -3.58
N LEU A 126 -6.81 9.03 -3.00
CA LEU A 126 -6.69 9.21 -1.55
C LEU A 126 -7.28 10.55 -1.09
N THR A 127 -7.25 11.58 -1.93
CA THR A 127 -7.93 12.86 -1.65
C THR A 127 -9.45 12.68 -1.66
N ASP A 128 -9.99 11.91 -2.60
CA ASP A 128 -11.42 11.59 -2.66
C ASP A 128 -11.87 10.77 -1.45
N ILE A 129 -11.11 9.74 -1.06
CA ILE A 129 -11.36 8.96 0.16
C ILE A 129 -11.41 9.88 1.39
N ILE A 130 -10.49 10.85 1.50
CA ILE A 130 -10.48 11.83 2.60
C ILE A 130 -11.73 12.70 2.56
N ALA A 131 -12.14 13.18 1.38
CA ALA A 131 -13.32 14.03 1.22
C ALA A 131 -14.62 13.31 1.57
N GLU A 132 -14.74 12.03 1.19
CA GLU A 132 -15.90 11.17 1.47
C GLU A 132 -16.02 10.78 2.96
N ASN A 133 -14.92 10.86 3.74
CA ASN A 133 -14.84 10.32 5.08
C ASN A 133 -14.43 11.36 6.16
N ARG A 134 -14.95 12.57 6.04
CA ARG A 134 -14.64 13.63 7.00
C ARG A 134 -14.97 13.20 8.43
N GLY A 135 -14.02 13.43 9.34
CA GLY A 135 -14.17 13.12 10.78
C GLY A 135 -13.99 11.65 11.14
N LYS A 136 -13.80 10.75 10.16
CA LYS A 136 -13.65 9.32 10.38
C LYS A 136 -12.18 8.88 10.45
N THR A 137 -11.98 7.64 10.89
CA THR A 137 -10.72 6.89 10.73
C THR A 137 -10.91 5.83 9.64
N VAL A 138 -10.05 5.89 8.63
CA VAL A 138 -10.14 5.04 7.44
C VAL A 138 -8.84 4.25 7.27
N ALA A 139 -8.96 2.96 7.02
CA ALA A 139 -7.84 2.10 6.62
C ALA A 139 -7.89 1.80 5.12
N VAL A 140 -6.73 1.76 4.47
CA VAL A 140 -6.56 1.42 3.06
C VAL A 140 -5.42 0.42 2.94
N THR A 141 -5.71 -0.81 2.48
CA THR A 141 -4.65 -1.76 2.13
C THR A 141 -4.18 -1.49 0.71
N CYS A 142 -2.89 -1.28 0.55
CA CYS A 142 -2.27 -0.82 -0.69
C CYS A 142 -0.83 -1.34 -0.83
N HIS A 143 0.05 -0.56 -1.45
CA HIS A 143 1.37 -0.99 -1.90
C HIS A 143 2.46 0.01 -1.51
N GLY A 144 3.72 -0.39 -1.70
CA GLY A 144 4.88 0.44 -1.38
C GLY A 144 4.95 1.74 -2.16
N GLY A 145 4.64 1.70 -3.46
CA GLY A 145 4.57 2.89 -4.30
C GLY A 145 3.49 3.87 -3.86
N VAL A 146 2.30 3.36 -3.57
CA VAL A 146 1.18 4.18 -3.08
C VAL A 146 1.53 4.91 -1.78
N VAL A 147 2.17 4.20 -0.82
CA VAL A 147 2.62 4.80 0.44
C VAL A 147 3.65 5.89 0.20
N ASN A 148 4.65 5.63 -0.67
CA ASN A 148 5.69 6.61 -0.99
C ASN A 148 5.12 7.87 -1.65
N VAL A 149 4.26 7.71 -2.67
CA VAL A 149 3.63 8.84 -3.37
C VAL A 149 2.82 9.70 -2.42
N TRP A 150 1.97 9.07 -1.60
CA TRP A 150 1.13 9.81 -0.64
C TRP A 150 1.97 10.51 0.44
N ALA A 151 2.98 9.83 0.99
CA ALA A 151 3.86 10.43 1.99
C ALA A 151 4.63 11.63 1.42
N ALA A 152 5.17 11.51 0.20
CA ALA A 152 5.83 12.60 -0.51
C ALA A 152 4.89 13.81 -0.71
N HIS A 153 3.65 13.56 -1.18
CA HIS A 153 2.62 14.58 -1.35
C HIS A 153 2.30 15.32 -0.04
N VAL A 154 2.16 14.59 1.07
CA VAL A 154 1.85 15.20 2.38
C VAL A 154 3.02 15.99 2.94
N ILE A 155 4.26 15.51 2.76
CA ILE A 155 5.48 16.19 3.24
C ILE A 155 5.84 17.39 2.33
N GLY A 156 5.45 17.37 1.06
CA GLY A 156 5.62 18.48 0.12
C GLY A 156 6.89 18.41 -0.72
N PHE A 157 7.31 17.22 -1.13
CA PHE A 157 8.38 17.05 -2.14
C PHE A 157 7.91 16.19 -3.32
N GLU A 158 8.68 16.20 -4.40
CA GLU A 158 8.36 15.44 -5.63
C GLU A 158 8.25 13.95 -5.34
N PRO A 159 7.15 13.29 -5.76
CA PRO A 159 6.92 11.87 -5.54
C PRO A 159 8.05 11.02 -6.09
N ARG A 160 8.54 10.11 -5.25
CA ARG A 160 9.56 9.12 -5.59
C ARG A 160 9.54 7.98 -4.57
N MET A 161 10.21 6.88 -4.89
CA MET A 161 10.48 5.81 -3.93
C MET A 161 11.63 6.26 -3.02
N PHE A 162 11.32 6.76 -1.81
CA PHE A 162 12.34 7.28 -0.89
C PHE A 162 12.56 6.40 0.34
N PHE A 163 11.69 5.43 0.58
CA PHE A 163 11.88 4.37 1.56
C PHE A 163 11.18 3.09 1.11
N ASN A 164 11.56 1.95 1.69
CA ASN A 164 10.90 0.69 1.47
C ASN A 164 10.01 0.37 2.68
N PRO A 165 8.68 0.61 2.60
CA PRO A 165 7.78 0.22 3.67
C PRO A 165 7.84 -1.30 3.89
N ASP A 166 7.88 -1.78 5.14
CA ASP A 166 7.81 -3.21 5.44
C ASP A 166 6.45 -3.81 5.07
N TYR A 167 6.38 -5.12 4.82
CA TYR A 167 5.10 -5.81 4.61
C TYR A 167 4.20 -5.62 5.81
N THR A 168 2.92 -5.34 5.55
CA THR A 168 1.91 -4.94 6.54
C THR A 168 2.25 -3.72 7.39
N SER A 169 3.27 -2.94 7.02
CA SER A 169 3.56 -1.69 7.73
C SER A 169 2.38 -0.73 7.72
N ILE A 170 2.23 -0.03 8.83
CA ILE A 170 1.16 0.93 9.09
C ILE A 170 1.73 2.34 8.92
N ASN A 171 1.10 3.14 8.06
CA ASN A 171 1.51 4.50 7.75
C ASN A 171 0.33 5.43 8.02
N ARG A 172 0.45 6.32 8.99
CA ARG A 172 -0.67 7.11 9.52
C ARG A 172 -0.55 8.58 9.17
N PHE A 173 -1.67 9.13 8.73
CA PHE A 173 -1.78 10.53 8.31
C PHE A 173 -3.02 11.17 8.94
N ARG A 174 -2.99 12.48 9.14
CA ARG A 174 -4.16 13.28 9.48
C ARG A 174 -4.51 14.24 8.36
N ALA A 175 -5.81 14.43 8.14
CA ALA A 175 -6.33 15.47 7.28
C ALA A 175 -7.32 16.33 8.07
N ALA A 176 -7.03 17.63 8.15
CA ALA A 176 -7.91 18.62 8.75
C ALA A 176 -9.06 18.97 7.81
N SER A 177 -10.16 19.50 8.35
CA SER A 177 -11.30 19.99 7.55
C SER A 177 -10.94 21.21 6.69
N SER A 178 -9.92 21.94 7.06
CA SER A 178 -9.35 23.09 6.35
C SER A 178 -8.46 22.70 5.15
N GLY A 179 -8.09 21.41 5.04
CA GLY A 179 -7.35 20.86 3.90
C GLY A 179 -5.89 20.49 4.19
N GLU A 180 -5.34 20.95 5.33
CA GLU A 180 -3.98 20.58 5.74
C GLU A 180 -3.88 19.09 6.00
N LYS A 181 -2.72 18.54 5.64
CA LYS A 181 -2.38 17.14 5.87
C LYS A 181 -1.07 17.05 6.67
N SER A 182 -0.95 16.03 7.49
CA SER A 182 0.28 15.77 8.25
C SER A 182 0.56 14.28 8.37
N VAL A 183 1.84 13.93 8.41
CA VAL A 183 2.30 12.58 8.74
C VAL A 183 2.25 12.44 10.27
N ILE A 184 1.67 11.33 10.76
CA ILE A 184 1.76 10.93 12.17
C ILE A 184 2.94 9.97 12.32
N THR A 185 2.94 8.89 11.54
CA THR A 185 3.99 7.87 11.54
C THR A 185 4.13 7.25 10.17
N LEU A 186 5.34 6.76 9.86
CA LEU A 186 5.62 5.95 8.69
C LEU A 186 6.29 4.65 9.13
N ASN A 187 6.00 3.59 8.40
CA ASN A 187 6.61 2.28 8.55
C ASN A 187 6.51 1.66 9.95
N GLU A 188 5.39 1.85 10.65
CA GLU A 188 5.14 1.12 11.90
C GLU A 188 4.96 -0.38 11.60
N HIS A 189 5.77 -1.24 12.21
CA HIS A 189 5.70 -2.70 12.04
C HIS A 189 5.89 -3.48 13.36
N PHE A 190 5.62 -2.84 14.49
CA PHE A 190 5.78 -3.44 15.82
C PHE A 190 4.94 -4.72 16.03
N HIS A 191 3.86 -4.91 15.28
CA HIS A 191 3.06 -6.13 15.30
C HIS A 191 3.80 -7.35 14.72
N LEU A 192 4.93 -7.16 14.05
CA LEU A 192 5.77 -8.23 13.50
C LEU A 192 6.97 -8.57 14.40
N ILE A 193 7.23 -7.75 15.41
CA ILE A 193 8.34 -7.96 16.37
C ILE A 193 7.80 -8.82 17.51
N ASP A 194 8.40 -9.97 17.71
CA ASP A 194 8.13 -10.90 18.83
C ASP A 194 8.70 -10.38 20.15
#